data_e17e7aea96da6645190a5f6583269694
#
_entry.id   e17e7aea96da6645190a5f6583269694
#
_cell.length_a   1.000
_cell.length_b   1.000
_cell.length_c   1.000
_cell.angle_alpha   90.00
_cell.angle_beta   90.00
_cell.angle_gamma   90.00
#
_symmetry.space_group_name_H-M   'P 1'
#
loop_
_entity.id
_entity.type
_entity.pdbx_description
1 polymer ?
#
loop_
_entity_poly.entity_id
_entity_poly.type
_entity_poly.pdbx_seq_one_letter_code
_entity_poly.pdbx_strand_id
1 'polypeptide(L)'
;MKTLILTGGGSAGHVVPNIALIPALREKFNLVYIGSDGIERDLMKGRGVPYHTVHCTKLVRGSVLKNIAMPFRFLKSVSEAKKALAAAGADIVFSKGGYVALPVVLAAKKLRTPVLTHESDLTPGLANKIIARRCRAVLTSFPDTAKLFANGIYTGAPIRTELLRGD
;
A
#
# COMPACT_ATOMS: atom_id res chain seq x y z
N MET A 1 -3.66 21.59 -2.35
CA MET A 1 -3.54 20.28 -3.05
C MET A 1 -4.12 19.20 -2.16
N LYS A 2 -4.72 18.15 -2.75
CA LYS A 2 -5.19 16.98 -1.99
C LYS A 2 -4.03 16.14 -1.48
N THR A 3 -4.20 15.47 -0.34
CA THR A 3 -3.20 14.58 0.24
C THR A 3 -3.42 13.14 -0.22
N LEU A 4 -2.42 12.58 -0.90
CA LEU A 4 -2.38 11.19 -1.31
C LEU A 4 -1.45 10.40 -0.38
N ILE A 5 -2.00 9.39 0.25
CA ILE A 5 -1.22 8.45 1.04
C ILE A 5 -0.72 7.31 0.15
N LEU A 6 0.57 7.09 0.14
CA LEU A 6 1.20 5.90 -0.45
C LEU A 6 1.41 4.86 0.63
N THR A 7 1.09 3.60 0.35
CA THR A 7 1.33 2.49 1.28
C THR A 7 1.68 1.21 0.54
N GLY A 8 2.47 0.40 1.16
CA GLY A 8 2.96 -0.87 0.66
C GLY A 8 4.22 -1.26 1.42
N GLY A 9 4.55 -2.54 1.51
CA GLY A 9 5.75 -2.92 2.23
C GLY A 9 5.84 -4.41 2.50
N GLY A 10 6.84 -4.76 3.29
CA GLY A 10 7.21 -6.14 3.57
C GLY A 10 8.10 -6.77 2.50
N SER A 11 8.25 -6.14 1.35
CA SER A 11 9.23 -6.46 0.30
C SER A 11 9.46 -5.26 -0.61
N ALA A 12 10.61 -5.20 -1.28
CA ALA A 12 10.93 -4.15 -2.24
C ALA A 12 9.91 -4.06 -3.40
N GLY A 13 9.32 -5.18 -3.83
CA GLY A 13 8.30 -5.24 -4.88
C GLY A 13 7.03 -4.45 -4.57
N HIS A 14 6.73 -4.20 -3.30
CA HIS A 14 5.61 -3.35 -2.87
C HIS A 14 6.00 -1.89 -2.61
N VAL A 15 7.28 -1.55 -2.66
CA VAL A 15 7.79 -0.20 -2.36
C VAL A 15 8.32 0.50 -3.59
N VAL A 16 9.17 -0.17 -4.36
CA VAL A 16 9.82 0.41 -5.55
C VAL A 16 8.82 0.98 -6.57
N PRO A 17 7.68 0.34 -6.85
CA PRO A 17 6.68 0.93 -7.74
C PRO A 17 6.04 2.22 -7.16
N ASN A 18 5.87 2.33 -5.84
CA ASN A 18 5.43 3.57 -5.23
C ASN A 18 6.47 4.67 -5.43
N ILE A 19 7.76 4.35 -5.27
CA ILE A 19 8.87 5.29 -5.51
C ILE A 19 8.86 5.76 -6.96
N ALA A 20 8.62 4.87 -7.92
CA ALA A 20 8.55 5.23 -9.34
C ALA A 20 7.45 6.25 -9.66
N LEU A 21 6.36 6.24 -8.90
CA LEU A 21 5.24 7.17 -9.07
C LEU A 21 5.44 8.54 -8.40
N ILE A 22 6.37 8.66 -7.44
CA ILE A 22 6.56 9.90 -6.65
C ILE A 22 6.76 11.14 -7.53
N PRO A 23 7.63 11.14 -8.56
CA PRO A 23 7.86 12.35 -9.37
C PRO A 23 6.57 12.88 -10.01
N ALA A 24 5.81 12.03 -10.67
CA ALA A 24 4.57 12.41 -11.35
C ALA A 24 3.43 12.79 -10.37
N LEU A 25 3.34 12.07 -9.24
CA LEU A 25 2.28 12.32 -8.26
C LEU A 25 2.52 13.59 -7.45
N ARG A 26 3.77 13.96 -7.19
CA ARG A 26 4.15 15.16 -6.44
C ARG A 26 3.69 16.45 -7.12
N GLU A 27 3.56 16.45 -8.43
CA GLU A 27 3.06 17.60 -9.18
C GLU A 27 1.57 17.90 -8.89
N LYS A 28 0.81 16.89 -8.44
CA LYS A 28 -0.65 16.95 -8.29
C LYS A 28 -1.15 16.77 -6.86
N PHE A 29 -0.32 16.19 -5.98
CA PHE A 29 -0.71 15.80 -4.62
C PHE A 29 0.38 16.15 -3.59
N ASN A 30 -0.06 16.45 -2.38
CA ASN A 30 0.80 16.34 -1.20
C ASN A 30 0.95 14.85 -0.90
N LEU A 31 2.19 14.35 -0.92
CA LEU A 31 2.46 12.92 -0.71
C LEU A 31 2.86 12.65 0.73
N VAL A 32 2.32 11.59 1.30
CA VAL A 32 2.72 11.03 2.59
C VAL A 32 2.81 9.51 2.44
N TYR A 33 3.82 8.90 3.04
CA TYR A 33 3.95 7.44 3.07
C TYR A 33 3.57 6.90 4.44
N ILE A 34 2.73 5.85 4.47
CA ILE A 34 2.42 5.08 5.69
C ILE A 34 2.90 3.65 5.49
N GLY A 35 3.83 3.21 6.32
CA GLY A 35 4.44 1.89 6.25
C GLY A 35 4.90 1.39 7.62
N SER A 36 5.59 0.24 7.65
CA SER A 36 6.17 -0.29 8.88
C SER A 36 7.61 0.21 9.10
N ASP A 37 8.23 -0.23 10.16
CA ASP A 37 9.67 0.00 10.43
C ASP A 37 10.53 -1.06 9.72
N GLY A 38 10.14 -1.41 8.50
CA GLY A 38 10.81 -2.41 7.67
C GLY A 38 11.59 -1.80 6.51
N ILE A 39 11.84 -2.64 5.49
CA ILE A 39 12.57 -2.26 4.28
C ILE A 39 12.01 -1.01 3.58
N GLU A 40 10.69 -0.81 3.66
CA GLU A 40 10.03 0.36 3.06
C GLU A 40 10.51 1.67 3.68
N ARG A 41 10.80 1.69 4.99
CA ARG A 41 11.31 2.89 5.66
C ARG A 41 12.69 3.27 5.12
N ASP A 42 13.57 2.29 4.94
CA ASP A 42 14.91 2.55 4.41
C ASP A 42 14.87 2.98 2.94
N LEU A 43 14.05 2.34 2.12
CA LEU A 43 13.87 2.69 0.71
C LEU A 43 13.24 4.09 0.52
N MET A 44 12.45 4.56 1.47
CA MET A 44 11.82 5.88 1.44
C MET A 44 12.72 7.00 1.96
N LYS A 45 13.84 6.69 2.64
CA LYS A 45 14.80 7.71 3.10
C LYS A 45 15.31 8.58 1.94
N GLY A 46 15.39 9.87 2.16
CA GLY A 46 15.88 10.84 1.18
C GLY A 46 14.93 11.13 0.00
N ARG A 47 13.72 10.55 -0.03
CA ARG A 47 12.77 10.78 -1.12
C ARG A 47 11.94 12.07 -0.98
N GLY A 48 12.08 12.80 0.12
CA GLY A 48 11.33 14.03 0.38
C GLY A 48 9.82 13.80 0.52
N VAL A 49 9.42 12.63 1.02
CA VAL A 49 8.04 12.25 1.33
C VAL A 49 7.95 11.97 2.83
N PRO A 50 7.11 12.70 3.59
CA PRO A 50 6.88 12.43 5.00
C PRO A 50 6.48 10.97 5.22
N TYR A 51 7.01 10.35 6.28
CA TYR A 51 6.80 8.94 6.59
C TYR A 51 6.18 8.75 7.97
N HIS A 52 5.06 8.04 8.02
CA HIS A 52 4.44 7.60 9.26
C HIS A 52 4.62 6.10 9.46
N THR A 53 5.16 5.73 10.61
CA THR A 53 5.35 4.31 10.97
C THR A 53 4.12 3.73 11.63
N VAL A 54 3.72 2.54 11.19
CA VAL A 54 2.68 1.70 11.78
C VAL A 54 3.29 0.35 12.14
N HIS A 55 3.09 -0.11 13.37
CA HIS A 55 3.61 -1.39 13.82
C HIS A 55 2.84 -2.55 13.16
N CYS A 56 3.42 -3.15 12.13
CA CYS A 56 2.83 -4.27 11.42
C CYS A 56 3.53 -5.57 11.81
N THR A 57 2.76 -6.62 12.03
CA THR A 57 3.29 -7.95 12.32
C THR A 57 2.98 -8.91 11.19
N LYS A 58 4.01 -9.56 10.68
CA LYS A 58 3.85 -10.61 9.66
C LYS A 58 3.36 -11.90 10.31
N LEU A 59 2.40 -12.57 9.68
CA LEU A 59 1.92 -13.88 10.11
C LEU A 59 3.04 -14.92 10.00
N VAL A 60 3.31 -15.64 11.07
CA VAL A 60 4.30 -16.73 11.08
C VAL A 60 3.62 -18.02 10.62
N ARG A 61 3.94 -18.46 9.41
CA ARG A 61 3.38 -19.72 8.87
C ARG A 61 3.84 -20.91 9.74
N GLY A 62 2.90 -21.82 10.03
CA GLY A 62 3.17 -23.05 10.77
C GLY A 62 3.27 -22.93 12.30
N SER A 63 2.99 -21.76 12.89
CA SER A 63 3.03 -21.60 14.36
C SER A 63 1.77 -20.94 14.89
N VAL A 64 0.88 -21.73 15.47
CA VAL A 64 -0.35 -21.21 16.11
C VAL A 64 -0.01 -20.36 17.35
N LEU A 65 0.89 -20.84 18.20
CA LEU A 65 1.29 -20.15 19.44
C LEU A 65 1.87 -18.75 19.17
N LYS A 66 2.72 -18.58 18.13
CA LYS A 66 3.29 -17.29 17.78
C LYS A 66 2.25 -16.31 17.22
N ASN A 67 1.11 -16.82 16.77
CA ASN A 67 0.04 -16.02 16.17
C ASN A 67 -1.13 -15.71 17.11
N ILE A 68 -1.14 -16.22 18.36
CA ILE A 68 -2.23 -15.99 19.33
C ILE A 68 -2.48 -14.49 19.56
N ALA A 69 -1.42 -13.68 19.67
CA ALA A 69 -1.53 -12.24 19.86
C ALA A 69 -1.75 -11.44 18.54
N MET A 70 -1.76 -12.12 17.38
CA MET A 70 -1.89 -11.47 16.07
C MET A 70 -3.15 -10.61 15.93
N PRO A 71 -4.36 -11.05 16.32
CA PRO A 71 -5.56 -10.23 16.19
C PRO A 71 -5.43 -8.91 16.95
N PHE A 72 -4.92 -8.93 18.16
CA PHE A 72 -4.73 -7.72 18.98
C PHE A 72 -3.68 -6.78 18.38
N ARG A 73 -2.54 -7.34 17.93
CA ARG A 73 -1.50 -6.56 17.25
C ARG A 73 -2.03 -5.95 15.95
N PHE A 74 -2.81 -6.69 15.19
CA PHE A 74 -3.43 -6.22 13.97
C PHE A 74 -4.43 -5.08 14.23
N LEU A 75 -5.28 -5.20 15.25
CA LEU A 75 -6.21 -4.13 15.66
C LEU A 75 -5.44 -2.87 16.09
N LYS A 76 -4.32 -3.03 16.81
CA LYS A 76 -3.43 -1.93 17.15
C LYS A 76 -2.87 -1.27 15.89
N SER A 77 -2.38 -2.05 14.92
CA SER A 77 -1.89 -1.54 13.63
C SER A 77 -2.97 -0.72 12.89
N VAL A 78 -4.22 -1.20 12.87
CA VAL A 78 -5.35 -0.47 12.27
C VAL A 78 -5.63 0.83 13.02
N SER A 79 -5.53 0.84 14.35
CA SER A 79 -5.72 2.05 15.16
C SER A 79 -4.61 3.09 14.89
N GLU A 80 -3.35 2.64 14.83
CA GLU A 80 -2.21 3.50 14.49
C GLU A 80 -2.33 4.08 13.07
N ALA A 81 -2.70 3.24 12.10
CA ALA A 81 -2.94 3.67 10.73
C ALA A 81 -4.08 4.70 10.64
N LYS A 82 -5.16 4.52 11.43
CA LYS A 82 -6.25 5.49 11.50
C LYS A 82 -5.78 6.86 12.01
N LYS A 83 -4.94 6.88 13.06
CA LYS A 83 -4.34 8.11 13.58
C LYS A 83 -3.42 8.77 12.54
N ALA A 84 -2.57 7.99 11.87
CA ALA A 84 -1.68 8.50 10.83
C ALA A 84 -2.43 9.09 9.63
N LEU A 85 -3.49 8.43 9.16
CA LEU A 85 -4.36 8.93 8.08
C LEU A 85 -5.04 10.24 8.47
N ALA A 86 -5.58 10.33 9.68
CA ALA A 86 -6.22 11.53 10.18
C ALA A 86 -5.22 12.69 10.36
N ALA A 87 -4.05 12.43 10.94
CA ALA A 87 -2.99 13.43 11.11
C ALA A 87 -2.46 13.96 9.78
N ALA A 88 -2.39 13.10 8.76
CA ALA A 88 -1.98 13.49 7.41
C ALA A 88 -3.07 14.22 6.61
N GLY A 89 -4.31 14.26 7.09
CA GLY A 89 -5.43 14.80 6.33
C GLY A 89 -5.66 14.04 5.00
N ALA A 90 -5.69 12.71 5.07
CA ALA A 90 -5.72 11.84 3.91
C ALA A 90 -7.00 12.00 3.07
N ASP A 91 -6.89 12.47 1.83
CA ASP A 91 -8.00 12.53 0.87
C ASP A 91 -8.17 11.23 0.07
N ILE A 92 -7.07 10.52 -0.19
CA ILE A 92 -7.05 9.28 -0.97
C ILE A 92 -5.87 8.41 -0.54
N VAL A 93 -6.02 7.10 -0.63
CA VAL A 93 -4.95 6.12 -0.38
C VAL A 93 -4.65 5.34 -1.65
N PHE A 94 -3.38 5.25 -2.00
CA PHE A 94 -2.86 4.33 -3.01
C PHE A 94 -2.05 3.23 -2.35
N SER A 95 -2.50 2.00 -2.50
CA SER A 95 -1.90 0.81 -1.92
C SER A 95 -1.18 -0.01 -2.98
N LYS A 96 0.08 -0.35 -2.73
CA LYS A 96 0.83 -1.31 -3.54
C LYS A 96 0.71 -2.75 -3.01
N GLY A 97 -0.03 -2.90 -1.91
CA GLY A 97 -0.27 -4.21 -1.29
C GLY A 97 0.79 -4.62 -0.28
N GLY A 98 0.83 -5.93 -0.05
CA GLY A 98 1.60 -6.51 1.05
C GLY A 98 0.88 -6.43 2.40
N TYR A 99 1.38 -7.17 3.39
CA TYR A 99 0.75 -7.24 4.72
C TYR A 99 0.77 -5.88 5.45
N VAL A 100 1.71 -5.01 5.10
CA VAL A 100 1.86 -3.66 5.67
C VAL A 100 0.73 -2.73 5.25
N ALA A 101 0.25 -2.85 4.00
CA ALA A 101 -0.82 -2.02 3.49
C ALA A 101 -2.20 -2.40 4.06
N LEU A 102 -2.40 -3.64 4.50
CA LEU A 102 -3.71 -4.13 4.94
C LEU A 102 -4.32 -3.32 6.09
N PRO A 103 -3.61 -3.04 7.21
CA PRO A 103 -4.16 -2.20 8.28
C PRO A 103 -4.45 -0.76 7.82
N VAL A 104 -3.65 -0.21 6.91
CA VAL A 104 -3.85 1.14 6.36
C VAL A 104 -5.14 1.20 5.53
N VAL A 105 -5.37 0.22 4.67
CA VAL A 105 -6.60 0.12 3.86
C VAL A 105 -7.84 -0.07 4.72
N LEU A 106 -7.77 -0.89 5.77
CA LEU A 106 -8.89 -1.08 6.69
C LEU A 106 -9.18 0.20 7.50
N ALA A 107 -8.15 0.92 7.90
CA ALA A 107 -8.30 2.21 8.57
C ALA A 107 -8.93 3.26 7.64
N ALA A 108 -8.46 3.34 6.39
CA ALA A 108 -9.02 4.23 5.36
C ALA A 108 -10.51 3.94 5.12
N LYS A 109 -10.90 2.65 5.05
CA LYS A 109 -12.31 2.26 4.93
C LYS A 109 -13.15 2.76 6.11
N LYS A 110 -12.63 2.66 7.36
CA LYS A 110 -13.33 3.19 8.55
C LYS A 110 -13.46 4.72 8.53
N LEU A 111 -12.52 5.43 7.91
CA LEU A 111 -12.54 6.87 7.73
C LEU A 111 -13.31 7.31 6.47
N ARG A 112 -13.84 6.38 5.68
CA ARG A 112 -14.48 6.62 4.38
C ARG A 112 -13.55 7.28 3.36
N THR A 113 -12.23 7.18 3.56
CA THR A 113 -11.21 7.64 2.61
C THR A 113 -11.15 6.67 1.43
N PRO A 114 -11.28 7.13 0.19
CA PRO A 114 -11.21 6.26 -0.99
C PRO A 114 -9.84 5.61 -1.13
N VAL A 115 -9.83 4.34 -1.53
CA VAL A 115 -8.62 3.55 -1.72
C VAL A 115 -8.55 3.05 -3.15
N LEU A 116 -7.41 3.21 -3.78
CA LEU A 116 -6.98 2.49 -4.97
C LEU A 116 -5.89 1.51 -4.58
N THR A 117 -5.86 0.33 -5.20
CA THR A 117 -4.75 -0.61 -5.01
C THR A 117 -4.20 -1.06 -6.34
N HIS A 118 -2.93 -1.45 -6.37
CA HIS A 118 -2.30 -2.00 -7.56
C HIS A 118 -1.76 -3.40 -7.28
N GLU A 119 -2.11 -4.36 -8.15
CA GLU A 119 -1.58 -5.73 -8.16
C GLU A 119 -0.59 -5.90 -9.30
N SER A 120 0.62 -6.31 -8.97
CA SER A 120 1.69 -6.52 -9.94
C SER A 120 1.82 -7.95 -10.43
N ASP A 121 1.31 -8.91 -9.67
CA ASP A 121 1.48 -10.33 -9.95
C ASP A 121 0.31 -10.86 -10.78
N LEU A 122 0.58 -11.89 -11.57
CA LEU A 122 -0.44 -12.59 -12.34
C LEU A 122 -1.49 -13.22 -11.41
N THR A 123 -1.03 -13.75 -10.28
CA THR A 123 -1.89 -14.33 -9.24
C THR A 123 -1.86 -13.45 -7.99
N PRO A 124 -2.98 -12.80 -7.64
CA PRO A 124 -3.03 -11.91 -6.49
C PRO A 124 -2.70 -12.61 -5.18
N GLY A 125 -1.84 -11.98 -4.38
CA GLY A 125 -1.53 -12.42 -3.03
C GLY A 125 -2.73 -12.30 -2.08
N LEU A 126 -2.71 -13.05 -0.96
CA LEU A 126 -3.81 -13.07 0.01
C LEU A 126 -4.15 -11.66 0.55
N ALA A 127 -3.15 -10.87 0.88
CA ALA A 127 -3.35 -9.50 1.35
C ALA A 127 -4.09 -8.66 0.30
N ASN A 128 -3.68 -8.74 -0.96
CA ASN A 128 -4.30 -7.99 -2.05
C ASN A 128 -5.73 -8.47 -2.36
N LYS A 129 -6.03 -9.75 -2.22
CA LYS A 129 -7.41 -10.27 -2.33
C LYS A 129 -8.33 -9.67 -1.25
N ILE A 130 -7.83 -9.48 -0.03
CA ILE A 130 -8.58 -8.86 1.07
C ILE A 130 -8.71 -7.34 0.83
N ILE A 131 -7.65 -6.68 0.39
CA ILE A 131 -7.59 -5.26 0.07
C ILE A 131 -8.56 -4.92 -1.06
N ALA A 132 -8.56 -5.69 -2.15
CA ALA A 132 -9.37 -5.47 -3.34
C ALA A 132 -10.86 -5.28 -3.05
N ARG A 133 -11.41 -6.09 -2.13
CA ARG A 133 -12.82 -6.00 -1.69
C ARG A 133 -13.19 -4.69 -1.01
N ARG A 134 -12.20 -3.86 -0.67
CA ARG A 134 -12.35 -2.60 0.08
C ARG A 134 -11.93 -1.38 -0.70
N CYS A 135 -11.41 -1.59 -1.92
CA CYS A 135 -10.92 -0.55 -2.80
C CYS A 135 -11.99 -0.09 -3.78
N ARG A 136 -11.87 1.14 -4.23
CA ARG A 136 -12.68 1.71 -5.30
C ARG A 136 -12.31 1.12 -6.66
N ALA A 137 -11.02 0.86 -6.88
CA ALA A 137 -10.52 0.16 -8.05
C ALA A 137 -9.25 -0.63 -7.72
N VAL A 138 -9.05 -1.72 -8.46
CA VAL A 138 -7.84 -2.53 -8.45
C VAL A 138 -7.14 -2.35 -9.79
N LEU A 139 -6.06 -1.58 -9.78
CA LEU A 139 -5.19 -1.41 -10.95
C LEU A 139 -4.31 -2.65 -11.08
N THR A 140 -4.01 -3.09 -12.29
CA THR A 140 -3.24 -4.34 -12.48
C THR A 140 -2.18 -4.21 -13.55
N SER A 141 -1.08 -4.96 -13.39
CA SER A 141 -0.01 -5.06 -14.39
C SER A 141 -0.39 -5.94 -15.58
N PHE A 142 -1.38 -6.84 -15.42
CA PHE A 142 -1.78 -7.79 -16.45
C PHE A 142 -3.29 -7.72 -16.71
N PRO A 143 -3.74 -7.82 -17.98
CA PRO A 143 -5.16 -7.79 -18.31
C PRO A 143 -5.94 -8.98 -17.72
N ASP A 144 -5.32 -10.16 -17.62
CA ASP A 144 -5.97 -11.34 -17.03
C ASP A 144 -6.14 -11.21 -15.52
N THR A 145 -5.21 -10.54 -14.83
CA THR A 145 -5.37 -10.22 -13.42
C THR A 145 -6.52 -9.25 -13.19
N ALA A 146 -6.75 -8.30 -14.11
CA ALA A 146 -7.87 -7.37 -13.99
C ALA A 146 -9.21 -8.10 -13.99
N LYS A 147 -9.36 -9.15 -14.79
CA LYS A 147 -10.61 -9.97 -14.87
C LYS A 147 -10.94 -10.72 -13.56
N LEU A 148 -9.95 -10.89 -12.67
CA LEU A 148 -10.14 -11.54 -11.37
C LEU A 148 -10.88 -10.65 -10.34
N PHE A 149 -11.03 -9.36 -10.63
CA PHE A 149 -11.64 -8.38 -9.73
C PHE A 149 -12.82 -7.69 -10.42
N ALA A 150 -13.96 -7.60 -9.75
CA ALA A 150 -15.13 -6.89 -10.27
C ALA A 150 -14.87 -5.40 -10.57
N ASN A 151 -13.89 -4.79 -9.86
CA ASN A 151 -13.44 -3.41 -10.01
C ASN A 151 -11.99 -3.34 -10.55
N GLY A 152 -11.56 -4.37 -11.30
CA GLY A 152 -10.22 -4.46 -11.88
C GLY A 152 -10.07 -3.58 -13.11
N ILE A 153 -8.93 -2.90 -13.21
CA ILE A 153 -8.57 -2.04 -14.35
C ILE A 153 -7.13 -2.37 -14.76
N TYR A 154 -6.93 -2.76 -16.00
CA TYR A 154 -5.59 -2.93 -16.54
C TYR A 154 -4.93 -1.57 -16.78
N THR A 155 -3.77 -1.34 -16.17
CA THR A 155 -3.00 -0.08 -16.30
C THR A 155 -1.53 -0.30 -16.67
N GLY A 156 -1.06 -1.54 -16.66
CA GLY A 156 0.36 -1.84 -16.71
C GLY A 156 1.05 -1.67 -15.35
N ALA A 157 2.36 -1.90 -15.34
CA ALA A 157 3.20 -1.77 -14.14
C ALA A 157 3.76 -0.35 -14.01
N PRO A 158 3.76 0.27 -12.83
CA PRO A 158 4.51 1.49 -12.60
C PRO A 158 6.01 1.16 -12.57
N ILE A 159 6.72 1.65 -13.58
CA ILE A 159 8.17 1.48 -13.73
C ILE A 159 8.86 2.84 -13.68
N ARG A 160 10.13 2.84 -13.28
CA ARG A 160 10.95 4.06 -13.24
C ARG A 160 11.22 4.53 -14.67
N THR A 161 11.14 5.85 -14.88
CA THR A 161 11.32 6.47 -16.20
C THR A 161 12.68 6.17 -16.82
N GLU A 162 13.72 6.04 -15.97
CA GLU A 162 15.09 5.70 -16.38
C GLU A 162 15.14 4.35 -17.10
N LEU A 163 14.34 3.37 -16.64
CA LEU A 163 14.27 2.05 -17.28
C LEU A 163 13.63 2.05 -18.69
N LEU A 164 12.86 3.10 -19.00
CA LEU A 164 12.27 3.26 -20.34
C LEU A 164 13.27 3.78 -21.36
N ARG A 165 14.38 4.39 -20.92
CA ARG A 165 15.40 4.97 -21.76
C ARG A 165 16.53 4.01 -22.11
N GLY A 166 16.56 2.84 -21.48
CA GLY A 166 17.58 1.81 -21.75
C GLY A 166 18.96 2.15 -21.20
N ASP A 167 19.05 3.04 -20.19
CA ASP A 167 20.28 3.43 -19.50
C ASP A 167 20.54 2.53 -18.29
#